data_579baded372f19c40dc728b9faf6a047
#
_entry.id   579baded372f19c40dc728b9faf6a047
#
_cell.length_a   1.000
_cell.length_b   1.000
_cell.length_c   1.000
_cell.angle_alpha   90.00
_cell.angle_beta   90.00
_cell.angle_gamma   90.00
#
_symmetry.space_group_name_H-M   'P 1'
#
loop_
_entity.id
_entity.type
_entity.pdbx_description
1 polymer ?
#
loop_
_entity_poly.entity_id
_entity_poly.type
_entity_poly.pdbx_seq_one_letter_code
_entity_poly.pdbx_strand_id
1 'polypeptide(L)'
;MHLKENETILKIFRHHFSPFLIDIAIILVLVIPLFIIASFVQNYLPATYTVWLYFILTLTSLGIATYVFLIYWLDKLVVSNQRIMHINWKTLFKKEVYSIKLKDIQNISFKCHGILEFIPFFNYGSMEVESAANFHNITFADLSRPEETKQFITDTITKYQNIETEE
;
A
#
# COMPACT_ATOMS: atom_id res chain seq x y z
N MET A 1 -5.12 -17.27 2.50
CA MET A 1 -5.22 -16.65 3.83
C MET A 1 -5.95 -17.65 4.69
N HIS A 2 -5.30 -18.20 5.72
CA HIS A 2 -5.96 -19.13 6.65
C HIS A 2 -6.49 -18.31 7.82
N LEU A 3 -7.81 -18.18 7.89
CA LEU A 3 -8.50 -17.64 9.06
C LEU A 3 -8.50 -18.70 10.15
N LYS A 4 -8.43 -18.28 11.42
CA LYS A 4 -8.59 -19.18 12.56
C LYS A 4 -10.07 -19.53 12.74
N GLU A 5 -10.34 -20.57 13.51
CA GLU A 5 -11.70 -20.87 13.94
C GLU A 5 -12.31 -19.66 14.63
N ASN A 6 -13.54 -19.30 14.25
CA ASN A 6 -14.28 -18.12 14.74
C ASN A 6 -13.64 -16.76 14.42
N GLU A 7 -12.68 -16.67 13.50
CA GLU A 7 -12.11 -15.41 13.06
C GLU A 7 -12.97 -14.78 11.95
N THR A 8 -13.51 -13.58 12.21
CA THR A 8 -14.28 -12.81 11.25
C THR A 8 -13.52 -11.55 10.85
N ILE A 9 -13.48 -11.27 9.55
CA ILE A 9 -12.90 -10.03 9.03
C ILE A 9 -13.91 -8.91 9.25
N LEU A 10 -13.50 -7.88 9.98
CA LEU A 10 -14.33 -6.70 10.25
C LEU A 10 -14.18 -5.65 9.17
N LYS A 11 -12.93 -5.34 8.78
CA LYS A 11 -12.66 -4.33 7.75
C LYS A 11 -11.33 -4.58 7.05
N ILE A 12 -11.27 -4.21 5.77
CA ILE A 12 -10.05 -4.24 4.96
C ILE A 12 -9.74 -2.80 4.55
N PHE A 13 -8.55 -2.34 4.92
CA PHE A 13 -8.04 -1.03 4.52
C PHE A 13 -7.03 -1.21 3.39
N ARG A 14 -7.05 -0.27 2.45
CA ARG A 14 -6.14 -0.20 1.31
C ARG A 14 -5.41 1.13 1.33
N HIS A 15 -4.31 1.21 0.59
CA HIS A 15 -3.57 2.45 0.40
C HIS A 15 -4.44 3.54 -0.24
N HIS A 16 -4.14 4.77 0.09
CA HIS A 16 -4.75 5.94 -0.54
C HIS A 16 -4.20 6.13 -1.95
N PHE A 17 -5.04 6.51 -2.88
CA PHE A 17 -4.68 6.62 -4.31
C PHE A 17 -3.58 7.67 -4.62
N SER A 18 -3.40 8.67 -3.76
CA SER A 18 -2.44 9.77 -4.01
C SER A 18 -0.98 9.32 -4.14
N PRO A 19 -0.42 8.44 -3.30
CA PRO A 19 0.95 7.94 -3.48
C PRO A 19 1.13 7.20 -4.80
N PHE A 20 0.13 6.43 -5.22
CA PHE A 20 0.15 5.78 -6.52
C PHE A 20 0.27 6.78 -7.69
N LEU A 21 -0.39 7.95 -7.60
CA LEU A 21 -0.23 9.01 -8.60
C LEU A 21 1.19 9.57 -8.63
N ILE A 22 1.86 9.65 -7.48
CA ILE A 22 3.26 10.08 -7.40
C ILE A 22 4.16 9.07 -8.11
N ASP A 23 3.95 7.77 -7.88
CA ASP A 23 4.71 6.71 -8.55
C ASP A 23 4.50 6.74 -10.06
N ILE A 24 3.27 6.93 -10.54
CA ILE A 24 2.99 7.13 -11.97
C ILE A 24 3.68 8.38 -12.51
N ALA A 25 3.66 9.49 -11.79
CA ALA A 25 4.36 10.71 -12.22
C ALA A 25 5.88 10.49 -12.35
N ILE A 26 6.49 9.75 -11.42
CA ILE A 26 7.90 9.38 -11.48
C ILE A 26 8.18 8.52 -12.71
N ILE A 27 7.33 7.53 -12.99
CA ILE A 27 7.45 6.68 -14.19
C ILE A 27 7.38 7.54 -15.46
N LEU A 28 6.44 8.48 -15.54
CA LEU A 28 6.31 9.39 -16.68
C LEU A 28 7.56 10.26 -16.87
N VAL A 29 8.11 10.82 -15.78
CA VAL A 29 9.35 11.61 -15.81
C VAL A 29 10.52 10.79 -16.35
N LEU A 30 10.58 9.50 -16.07
CA LEU A 30 11.64 8.62 -16.59
C LEU A 30 11.38 8.15 -18.03
N VAL A 31 10.14 7.92 -18.40
CA VAL A 31 9.75 7.37 -19.70
C VAL A 31 9.73 8.43 -20.79
N ILE A 32 9.23 9.64 -20.51
CA ILE A 32 9.12 10.74 -21.51
C ILE A 32 10.48 11.05 -22.16
N PRO A 33 11.60 11.23 -21.43
CA PRO A 33 12.89 11.47 -22.05
C PRO A 33 13.34 10.34 -23.01
N LEU A 34 13.01 9.08 -22.69
CA LEU A 34 13.34 7.94 -23.57
C LEU A 34 12.60 8.02 -24.91
N PHE A 35 11.32 8.43 -24.90
CA PHE A 35 10.56 8.65 -26.13
C PHE A 35 11.08 9.86 -26.92
N ILE A 36 11.51 10.93 -26.23
CA ILE A 36 12.14 12.08 -26.88
C ILE A 36 13.45 11.65 -27.58
N ILE A 37 14.31 10.89 -26.88
CA ILE A 37 15.55 10.37 -27.46
C ILE A 37 15.24 9.47 -28.68
N ALA A 38 14.27 8.57 -28.55
CA ALA A 38 13.83 7.71 -29.64
C ALA A 38 13.37 8.52 -30.87
N SER A 39 12.70 9.66 -30.66
CA SER A 39 12.24 10.52 -31.75
C SER A 39 13.40 11.21 -32.51
N PHE A 40 14.54 11.45 -31.86
CA PHE A 40 15.75 11.91 -32.55
C PHE A 40 16.45 10.77 -33.30
N VAL A 41 16.54 9.59 -32.68
CA VAL A 41 17.24 8.43 -33.23
C VAL A 41 16.52 7.84 -34.45
N GLN A 42 15.19 7.96 -34.51
CA GLN A 42 14.40 7.43 -35.65
C GLN A 42 14.85 7.96 -37.00
N ASN A 43 15.39 9.19 -37.08
CA ASN A 43 15.84 9.80 -38.32
C ASN A 43 17.09 9.09 -38.91
N TYR A 44 17.79 8.30 -38.10
CA TYR A 44 19.00 7.55 -38.50
C TYR A 44 18.74 6.05 -38.70
N LEU A 45 17.51 5.58 -38.43
CA LEU A 45 17.14 4.18 -38.46
C LEU A 45 16.21 3.88 -39.65
N PRO A 46 16.33 2.70 -40.31
CA PRO A 46 15.32 2.17 -41.22
C PRO A 46 13.95 2.05 -40.49
N ALA A 47 12.87 2.27 -41.23
CA ALA A 47 11.50 2.28 -40.68
C ALA A 47 11.15 1.03 -39.86
N THR A 48 11.63 -0.14 -40.30
CA THR A 48 11.39 -1.40 -39.55
C THR A 48 11.97 -1.38 -38.15
N TYR A 49 13.18 -0.89 -37.99
CA TYR A 49 13.82 -0.79 -36.63
C TYR A 49 13.17 0.26 -35.80
N THR A 50 12.70 1.35 -36.37
CA THR A 50 11.96 2.41 -35.67
C THR A 50 10.66 1.85 -35.07
N VAL A 51 9.90 1.08 -35.81
CA VAL A 51 8.67 0.43 -35.32
C VAL A 51 8.97 -0.47 -34.12
N TRP A 52 9.99 -1.31 -34.23
CA TRP A 52 10.40 -2.19 -33.12
C TRP A 52 10.88 -1.43 -31.90
N LEU A 53 11.62 -0.31 -32.09
CA LEU A 53 12.07 0.54 -31.01
C LEU A 53 10.89 1.09 -30.20
N TYR A 54 9.91 1.69 -30.86
CA TYR A 54 8.73 2.22 -30.17
C TYR A 54 7.87 1.11 -29.55
N PHE A 55 7.74 -0.03 -30.23
CA PHE A 55 7.00 -1.17 -29.69
C PHE A 55 7.62 -1.67 -28.38
N ILE A 56 8.93 -1.85 -28.32
CA ILE A 56 9.64 -2.31 -27.12
C ILE A 56 9.53 -1.24 -25.99
N LEU A 57 9.73 0.04 -26.31
CA LEU A 57 9.58 1.12 -25.33
C LEU A 57 8.18 1.15 -24.73
N THR A 58 7.16 1.07 -25.58
CA THR A 58 5.76 1.08 -25.11
C THR A 58 5.44 -0.15 -24.28
N LEU A 59 5.85 -1.34 -24.73
CA LEU A 59 5.60 -2.58 -24.00
C LEU A 59 6.29 -2.58 -22.62
N THR A 60 7.53 -2.11 -22.58
CA THR A 60 8.30 -2.02 -21.32
C THR A 60 7.66 -1.00 -20.36
N SER A 61 7.28 0.18 -20.85
CA SER A 61 6.64 1.22 -20.06
C SER A 61 5.30 0.75 -19.49
N LEU A 62 4.49 0.09 -20.30
CA LEU A 62 3.22 -0.50 -19.88
C LEU A 62 3.43 -1.61 -18.85
N GLY A 63 4.46 -2.45 -19.03
CA GLY A 63 4.82 -3.50 -18.09
C GLY A 63 5.20 -2.94 -16.71
N ILE A 64 6.02 -1.88 -16.67
CA ILE A 64 6.41 -1.20 -15.41
C ILE A 64 5.17 -0.59 -14.73
N ALA A 65 4.34 0.13 -15.47
CA ALA A 65 3.14 0.75 -14.91
C ALA A 65 2.16 -0.31 -14.35
N THR A 66 1.98 -1.41 -15.07
CA THR A 66 1.15 -2.54 -14.61
C THR A 66 1.73 -3.20 -13.37
N TYR A 67 3.05 -3.38 -13.31
CA TYR A 67 3.74 -3.95 -12.14
C TYR A 67 3.52 -3.11 -10.89
N VAL A 68 3.72 -1.79 -10.96
CA VAL A 68 3.51 -0.86 -9.84
C VAL A 68 2.03 -0.87 -9.41
N PHE A 69 1.10 -0.84 -10.37
CA PHE A 69 -0.32 -0.93 -10.08
C PHE A 69 -0.71 -2.21 -9.34
N LEU A 70 -0.18 -3.36 -9.75
CA LEU A 70 -0.48 -4.64 -9.12
C LEU A 70 0.03 -4.71 -7.68
N ILE A 71 1.25 -4.25 -7.41
CA ILE A 71 1.80 -4.21 -6.04
C ILE A 71 0.93 -3.32 -5.16
N TYR A 72 0.63 -2.11 -5.63
CA TYR A 72 -0.24 -1.17 -4.91
C TYR A 72 -1.62 -1.78 -4.60
N TRP A 73 -2.24 -2.45 -5.57
CA TRP A 73 -3.56 -3.06 -5.40
C TRP A 73 -3.58 -4.26 -4.45
N LEU A 74 -2.50 -5.04 -4.42
CA LEU A 74 -2.38 -6.26 -3.62
C LEU A 74 -2.07 -5.99 -2.16
N ASP A 75 -1.42 -4.87 -1.84
CA ASP A 75 -1.08 -4.48 -0.47
C ASP A 75 -2.35 -4.07 0.31
N LYS A 76 -2.51 -4.58 1.53
CA LYS A 76 -3.71 -4.31 2.34
C LYS A 76 -3.50 -4.58 3.83
N LEU A 77 -4.19 -3.80 4.64
CA LEU A 77 -4.35 -4.01 6.07
C LEU A 77 -5.72 -4.63 6.34
N VAL A 78 -5.74 -5.74 7.06
CA VAL A 78 -6.95 -6.48 7.43
C VAL A 78 -7.12 -6.44 8.94
N VAL A 79 -8.26 -5.96 9.39
CA VAL A 79 -8.66 -5.96 10.81
C VAL A 79 -9.71 -7.04 11.01
N SER A 80 -9.42 -7.98 11.90
CA SER A 80 -10.35 -9.03 12.32
C SER A 80 -10.75 -8.84 13.79
N ASN A 81 -11.67 -9.68 14.26
CA ASN A 81 -12.07 -9.72 15.66
C ASN A 81 -10.99 -10.27 16.62
N GLN A 82 -9.88 -10.85 16.10
CA GLN A 82 -8.81 -11.45 16.89
C GLN A 82 -7.45 -10.78 16.70
N ARG A 83 -7.18 -10.20 15.52
CA ARG A 83 -5.86 -9.66 15.16
C ARG A 83 -5.93 -8.61 14.07
N ILE A 84 -4.86 -7.81 13.99
CA ILE A 84 -4.57 -6.93 12.85
C ILE A 84 -3.52 -7.62 11.99
N MET A 85 -3.74 -7.65 10.68
CA MET A 85 -2.82 -8.28 9.72
C MET A 85 -2.46 -7.29 8.63
N HIS A 86 -1.17 -7.10 8.38
CA HIS A 86 -0.66 -6.38 7.23
C HIS A 86 -0.11 -7.37 6.21
N ILE A 87 -0.71 -7.38 5.02
CA ILE A 87 -0.29 -8.19 3.89
C ILE A 87 0.52 -7.29 2.98
N ASN A 88 1.83 -7.28 3.17
CA ASN A 88 2.77 -6.45 2.43
C ASN A 88 3.33 -7.23 1.23
N TRP A 89 3.12 -6.71 0.03
CA TRP A 89 3.67 -7.25 -1.20
C TRP A 89 4.91 -6.49 -1.62
N LYS A 90 6.10 -6.99 -1.23
CA LYS A 90 7.38 -6.41 -1.66
C LYS A 90 7.64 -6.56 -3.16
N THR A 91 7.20 -7.66 -3.72
CA THR A 91 7.23 -7.96 -5.17
C THR A 91 6.05 -8.85 -5.50
N LEU A 92 5.72 -9.03 -6.79
CA LEU A 92 4.63 -9.94 -7.21
C LEU A 92 4.82 -11.40 -6.77
N PHE A 93 6.06 -11.79 -6.44
CA PHE A 93 6.40 -13.16 -6.01
C PHE A 93 6.68 -13.28 -4.52
N LYS A 94 6.86 -12.15 -3.81
CA LYS A 94 7.22 -12.15 -2.40
C LYS A 94 6.25 -11.30 -1.60
N LYS A 95 5.44 -11.96 -0.78
CA LYS A 95 4.58 -11.31 0.20
C LYS A 95 5.06 -11.62 1.61
N GLU A 96 4.96 -10.65 2.49
CA GLU A 96 5.18 -10.79 3.91
C GLU A 96 3.85 -10.51 4.63
N VAL A 97 3.52 -11.34 5.61
CA VAL A 97 2.29 -11.16 6.39
C VAL A 97 2.70 -10.95 7.84
N TYR A 98 2.46 -9.76 8.33
CA TYR A 98 2.63 -9.41 9.73
C TYR A 98 1.28 -9.49 10.42
N SER A 99 1.25 -10.05 11.62
CA SER A 99 0.01 -10.15 12.39
C SER A 99 0.26 -9.89 13.88
N ILE A 100 -0.56 -9.03 14.49
CA ILE A 100 -0.55 -8.72 15.92
C ILE A 100 -1.95 -9.02 16.45
N LYS A 101 -2.05 -9.79 17.54
CA LYS A 101 -3.32 -10.04 18.22
C LYS A 101 -3.81 -8.76 18.88
N LEU A 102 -5.12 -8.54 18.90
CA LEU A 102 -5.70 -7.32 19.49
C LEU A 102 -5.30 -7.14 20.96
N LYS A 103 -5.17 -8.21 21.72
CA LYS A 103 -4.74 -8.19 23.12
C LYS A 103 -3.28 -7.83 23.35
N ASP A 104 -2.43 -8.06 22.36
CA ASP A 104 -0.99 -7.81 22.44
C ASP A 104 -0.62 -6.38 21.98
N ILE A 105 -1.60 -5.59 21.56
CA ILE A 105 -1.40 -4.21 21.10
C ILE A 105 -1.18 -3.31 22.33
N GLN A 106 -0.04 -2.63 22.37
CA GLN A 106 0.29 -1.66 23.42
C GLN A 106 -0.03 -0.23 23.00
N ASN A 107 0.34 0.12 21.79
CA ASN A 107 0.21 1.48 21.30
C ASN A 107 -0.11 1.50 19.81
N ILE A 108 -0.90 2.48 19.39
CA ILE A 108 -1.18 2.75 17.98
C ILE A 108 -0.86 4.21 17.74
N SER A 109 0.19 4.46 16.98
CA SER A 109 0.57 5.79 16.54
C SER A 109 0.11 6.03 15.10
N PHE A 110 -0.37 7.24 14.86
CA PHE A 110 -0.76 7.72 13.53
C PHE A 110 0.06 8.95 13.21
N LYS A 111 0.68 8.95 12.03
CA LYS A 111 1.43 10.09 11.52
C LYS A 111 0.73 10.57 10.25
N CYS A 112 0.16 11.76 10.29
CA CYS A 112 -0.35 12.43 9.10
C CYS A 112 0.82 13.06 8.34
N HIS A 113 0.76 13.08 7.01
CA HIS A 113 1.81 13.67 6.19
C HIS A 113 1.55 15.17 6.01
N GLY A 114 2.15 15.94 6.90
CA GLY A 114 2.34 17.39 7.07
C GLY A 114 1.69 18.35 6.06
N ILE A 115 2.49 18.96 5.17
CA ILE A 115 2.07 20.11 4.35
C ILE A 115 0.90 19.80 3.39
N LEU A 116 0.70 18.55 2.99
CA LEU A 116 -0.35 18.12 2.07
C LEU A 116 -1.69 17.83 2.77
N GLU A 117 -1.73 17.88 4.10
CA GLU A 117 -2.94 17.65 4.89
C GLU A 117 -4.05 18.67 4.61
N PHE A 118 -3.67 19.91 4.25
CA PHE A 118 -4.61 20.99 3.90
C PHE A 118 -5.36 20.76 2.58
N ILE A 119 -4.90 19.82 1.75
CA ILE A 119 -5.54 19.50 0.48
C ILE A 119 -6.36 18.21 0.69
N PRO A 120 -7.70 18.25 0.57
CA PRO A 120 -8.56 17.09 0.84
C PRO A 120 -8.20 15.84 0.02
N PHE A 121 -7.55 16.05 -1.14
CA PHE A 121 -7.10 14.99 -2.04
C PHE A 121 -5.89 14.20 -1.48
N PHE A 122 -5.13 14.77 -0.53
CA PHE A 122 -3.93 14.18 0.06
C PHE A 122 -4.12 13.79 1.53
N ASN A 123 -5.37 13.57 1.97
CA ASN A 123 -5.64 13.12 3.33
C ASN A 123 -5.27 11.64 3.51
N TYR A 124 -3.98 11.39 3.63
CA TYR A 124 -3.42 10.08 3.92
C TYR A 124 -2.33 10.18 4.99
N GLY A 125 -2.10 9.09 5.68
CA GLY A 125 -1.12 9.03 6.75
C GLY A 125 -0.55 7.63 6.93
N SER A 126 0.39 7.47 7.81
CA SER A 126 0.94 6.18 8.21
C SER A 126 0.45 5.79 9.60
N MET A 127 0.16 4.52 9.77
CA MET A 127 -0.18 3.91 11.04
C MET A 127 0.94 2.97 11.46
N GLU A 128 1.32 3.03 12.73
CA GLU A 128 2.25 2.12 13.34
C GLU A 128 1.59 1.47 14.55
N VAL A 129 1.57 0.15 14.58
CA VAL A 129 1.03 -0.65 15.68
C VAL A 129 2.18 -1.33 16.41
N GLU A 130 2.34 -1.01 17.67
CA GLU A 130 3.36 -1.57 18.54
C GLU A 130 2.79 -2.72 19.36
N SER A 131 3.53 -3.84 19.44
CA SER A 131 3.13 -5.04 20.18
C SER A 131 4.00 -5.27 21.40
N ALA A 132 3.37 -5.67 22.51
CA ALA A 132 4.06 -6.10 23.74
C ALA A 132 4.84 -7.42 23.56
N ALA A 133 4.34 -8.33 22.76
CA ALA A 133 4.82 -9.71 22.68
C ALA A 133 5.86 -9.94 21.58
N ASN A 134 5.93 -9.09 20.57
CA ASN A 134 6.82 -9.25 19.43
C ASN A 134 7.59 -7.96 19.17
N PHE A 135 8.92 -8.06 18.94
CA PHE A 135 9.78 -6.94 18.53
C PHE A 135 9.46 -6.39 17.12
N HIS A 136 8.31 -6.76 16.55
CA HIS A 136 7.94 -6.35 15.20
C HIS A 136 6.72 -5.42 15.27
N ASN A 137 6.96 -4.16 14.97
CA ASN A 137 5.89 -3.19 14.77
C ASN A 137 5.28 -3.42 13.38
N ILE A 138 3.95 -3.29 13.27
CA ILE A 138 3.29 -3.23 11.97
C ILE A 138 3.22 -1.77 11.58
N THR A 139 3.92 -1.42 10.50
CA THR A 139 3.78 -0.10 9.86
C THR A 139 2.95 -0.27 8.60
N PHE A 140 1.89 0.52 8.48
CA PHE A 140 1.07 0.62 7.27
C PHE A 140 1.11 2.07 6.78
N ALA A 141 1.76 2.28 5.65
CA ALA A 141 1.88 3.59 5.02
C ALA A 141 0.62 3.93 4.21
N ASP A 142 0.44 5.21 3.91
CA ASP A 142 -0.53 5.72 2.94
C ASP A 142 -1.99 5.31 3.22
N LEU A 143 -2.32 5.22 4.51
CA LEU A 143 -3.66 4.90 4.96
C LEU A 143 -4.64 6.02 4.59
N SER A 144 -5.74 5.68 3.94
CA SER A 144 -6.82 6.62 3.67
C SER A 144 -7.55 6.97 4.97
N ARG A 145 -7.78 8.25 5.21
CA ARG A 145 -8.48 8.80 6.37
C ARG A 145 -7.97 8.23 7.70
N PRO A 146 -6.75 8.61 8.10
CA PRO A 146 -6.08 8.02 9.25
C PRO A 146 -6.88 8.18 10.55
N GLU A 147 -7.59 9.30 10.74
CA GLU A 147 -8.38 9.56 11.95
C GLU A 147 -9.59 8.62 12.09
N GLU A 148 -10.37 8.43 11.01
CA GLU A 148 -11.51 7.51 11.02
C GLU A 148 -11.03 6.06 11.26
N THR A 149 -9.89 5.72 10.69
CA THR A 149 -9.30 4.39 10.86
C THR A 149 -8.80 4.19 12.28
N LYS A 150 -8.19 5.21 12.88
CA LYS A 150 -7.79 5.21 14.28
C LYS A 150 -8.97 4.91 15.18
N GLN A 151 -10.05 5.67 15.02
CA GLN A 151 -11.26 5.51 15.82
C GLN A 151 -11.83 4.10 15.67
N PHE A 152 -11.98 3.61 14.44
CA PHE A 152 -12.47 2.25 14.19
C PHE A 152 -11.62 1.16 14.85
N ILE A 153 -10.29 1.27 14.77
CA ILE A 153 -9.39 0.27 15.37
C ILE A 153 -9.44 0.35 16.89
N THR A 154 -9.42 1.57 17.47
CA THR A 154 -9.51 1.76 18.91
C THR A 154 -10.82 1.21 19.47
N ASP A 155 -11.96 1.49 18.82
CA ASP A 155 -13.27 0.97 19.21
C ASP A 155 -13.30 -0.58 19.12
N THR A 156 -12.67 -1.12 18.07
CA THR A 156 -12.56 -2.58 17.90
C THR A 156 -11.76 -3.21 19.02
N ILE A 157 -10.61 -2.65 19.38
CA ILE A 157 -9.76 -3.15 20.46
C ILE A 157 -10.53 -3.10 21.79
N THR A 158 -11.13 -1.96 22.12
CA THR A 158 -11.89 -1.80 23.37
C THR A 158 -13.04 -2.81 23.46
N LYS A 159 -13.75 -3.02 22.37
CA LYS A 159 -14.87 -3.96 22.32
C LYS A 159 -14.43 -5.41 22.57
N TYR A 160 -13.35 -5.84 21.92
CA TYR A 160 -12.95 -7.25 21.97
C TYR A 160 -12.00 -7.57 23.13
N GLN A 161 -11.28 -6.59 23.69
CA GLN A 161 -10.56 -6.77 24.95
C GLN A 161 -11.50 -6.93 26.14
N ASN A 162 -12.60 -6.19 26.20
CA ASN A 162 -13.58 -6.29 27.26
C ASN A 162 -14.34 -7.62 27.28
N ILE A 163 -14.57 -8.22 26.11
CA ILE A 163 -15.24 -9.53 26.02
C ILE A 163 -14.36 -10.67 26.60
N GLU A 164 -13.03 -10.61 26.37
CA GLU A 164 -12.10 -11.62 26.93
C GLU A 164 -11.88 -11.47 28.46
N THR A 165 -12.23 -10.35 29.06
CA THR A 165 -12.10 -10.16 30.53
C THR A 165 -13.34 -10.60 31.30
N GLU A 166 -14.45 -10.85 30.62
CA GLU A 166 -15.71 -11.32 31.23
C GLU A 166 -15.91 -12.86 31.17
N GLU A 167 -15.04 -13.59 30.45
CA GLU A 167 -14.98 -15.07 30.44
C GLU A 167 -13.88 -15.58 31.39
#